data_6f1841dcbeb43e0cb080976f4954f163
#
_entry.id   6f1841dcbeb43e0cb080976f4954f163
#
_cell.length_a   1.000
_cell.length_b   1.000
_cell.length_c   1.000
_cell.angle_alpha   90.00
_cell.angle_beta   90.00
_cell.angle_gamma   90.00
#
_symmetry.space_group_name_H-M   'P 1'
#
loop_
_entity.id
_entity.type
_entity.pdbx_description
1 polymer ?
#
loop_
_entity_poly.entity_id
_entity_poly.type
_entity_poly.pdbx_seq_one_letter_code
_entity_poly.pdbx_strand_id
1 'polypeptide(L)'
;MVQIHTEKNQKEIKRHGNYEFPVNISPESIQSYEQGYFLWHWHPEIELTWIISGQMEYYVNDQKYLLSEGEGLFGNSNTLHSGYMKDGQDCDYLSVTFHPRFIYGYENSLLQTKYVDFITSNELWHSLKFEKDVTWHQDIIRQIQDICQLAQEPPEDYELQVHMILCSIWQKLYLHYVSQ
;
A
#
# COMPACT_ATOMS: atom_id res chain seq x y z
N MET A 1 -13.87 8.09 -16.85
CA MET A 1 -12.77 7.11 -16.68
C MET A 1 -11.57 7.88 -16.18
N VAL A 2 -10.89 7.35 -15.21
CA VAL A 2 -9.72 7.95 -14.55
C VAL A 2 -8.46 7.23 -15.04
N GLN A 3 -7.29 7.87 -15.01
CA GLN A 3 -6.02 7.22 -15.26
C GLN A 3 -4.92 7.85 -14.40
N ILE A 4 -3.91 7.06 -14.07
CA ILE A 4 -2.71 7.53 -13.38
C ILE A 4 -1.92 8.46 -14.31
N HIS A 5 -1.56 9.63 -13.80
CA HIS A 5 -0.74 10.59 -14.50
C HIS A 5 0.71 10.48 -14.04
N THR A 6 1.62 10.29 -14.98
CA THR A 6 3.05 10.09 -14.69
C THR A 6 3.94 11.07 -15.44
N GLU A 7 5.14 11.27 -14.91
CA GLU A 7 6.27 11.85 -15.61
C GLU A 7 6.81 10.86 -16.68
N LYS A 8 7.76 11.31 -17.50
CA LYS A 8 8.38 10.46 -18.55
C LYS A 8 9.08 9.20 -18.03
N ASN A 9 9.54 9.23 -16.78
CA ASN A 9 10.17 8.12 -16.07
C ASN A 9 9.19 7.23 -15.30
N GLN A 10 7.89 7.37 -15.56
CA GLN A 10 6.79 6.66 -14.91
C GLN A 10 6.57 7.04 -13.43
N LYS A 11 7.21 8.08 -12.92
CA LYS A 11 6.91 8.59 -11.58
C LYS A 11 5.51 9.20 -11.56
N GLU A 12 4.68 8.79 -10.61
CA GLU A 12 3.35 9.36 -10.43
C GLU A 12 3.43 10.85 -10.04
N ILE A 13 2.56 11.67 -10.64
CA ILE A 13 2.49 13.11 -10.36
C ILE A 13 1.61 13.41 -9.15
N LYS A 14 0.65 12.52 -8.84
CA LYS A 14 -0.24 12.66 -7.67
C LYS A 14 0.56 12.72 -6.38
N ARG A 15 0.13 13.59 -5.46
CA ARG A 15 0.65 13.61 -4.10
C ARG A 15 -0.25 12.78 -3.19
N HIS A 16 0.34 11.87 -2.44
CA HIS A 16 -0.34 11.04 -1.46
C HIS A 16 -0.30 11.70 -0.08
N GLY A 17 -1.43 12.33 0.29
CA GLY A 17 -1.51 13.16 1.49
C GLY A 17 -0.82 14.53 1.35
N ASN A 18 -0.45 15.12 2.47
CA ASN A 18 0.20 16.42 2.55
C ASN A 18 1.45 16.37 3.46
N TYR A 19 2.05 17.54 3.74
CA TYR A 19 3.24 17.57 4.59
C TYR A 19 2.94 17.19 6.04
N GLU A 20 1.80 17.58 6.59
CA GLU A 20 1.42 17.34 7.99
C GLU A 20 0.91 15.90 8.19
N PHE A 21 0.16 15.38 7.20
CA PHE A 21 -0.38 14.03 7.19
C PHE A 21 -0.08 13.36 5.84
N PRO A 22 1.09 12.73 5.68
CA PRO A 22 1.54 12.16 4.40
C PRO A 22 0.95 10.76 4.16
N VAL A 23 -0.37 10.65 4.27
CA VAL A 23 -1.16 9.43 4.09
C VAL A 23 -2.32 9.72 3.15
N ASN A 24 -2.56 8.82 2.20
CA ASN A 24 -3.75 8.82 1.35
C ASN A 24 -4.47 7.48 1.51
N ILE A 25 -5.76 7.53 1.78
CA ILE A 25 -6.62 6.36 1.92
C ILE A 25 -7.68 6.48 0.84
N SER A 26 -7.64 5.60 -0.15
CA SER A 26 -8.43 5.70 -1.37
C SER A 26 -9.17 4.39 -1.64
N PRO A 27 -10.50 4.34 -1.45
CA PRO A 27 -11.31 3.27 -2.00
C PRO A 27 -11.36 3.43 -3.53
N GLU A 28 -11.06 2.35 -4.25
CA GLU A 28 -10.91 2.33 -5.69
C GLU A 28 -11.71 1.15 -6.29
N SER A 29 -12.08 1.29 -7.57
CA SER A 29 -12.59 0.20 -8.40
C SER A 29 -11.76 0.14 -9.68
N ILE A 30 -11.28 -1.04 -10.04
CA ILE A 30 -10.44 -1.22 -11.23
C ILE A 30 -11.20 -0.86 -12.52
N GLN A 31 -12.52 -1.02 -12.53
CA GLN A 31 -13.39 -0.63 -13.65
C GLN A 31 -13.43 0.88 -13.88
N SER A 32 -13.13 1.69 -12.86
CA SER A 32 -13.08 3.16 -13.00
C SER A 32 -11.95 3.64 -13.89
N TYR A 33 -10.89 2.84 -14.01
CA TYR A 33 -9.75 3.14 -14.87
C TYR A 33 -10.02 2.84 -16.34
N GLU A 34 -9.38 3.61 -17.21
CA GLU A 34 -9.49 3.44 -18.67
C GLU A 34 -9.03 2.02 -19.07
N GLN A 35 -9.86 1.30 -19.81
CA GLN A 35 -9.64 -0.08 -20.24
C GLN A 35 -9.49 -1.11 -19.11
N GLY A 36 -9.87 -0.77 -17.86
CA GLY A 36 -9.85 -1.69 -16.72
C GLY A 36 -8.45 -1.99 -16.19
N TYR A 37 -7.53 -1.03 -16.30
CA TYR A 37 -6.20 -1.12 -15.67
C TYR A 37 -5.66 0.26 -15.35
N PHE A 38 -4.85 0.35 -14.30
CA PHE A 38 -4.05 1.54 -14.06
C PHE A 38 -2.63 1.37 -14.62
N LEU A 39 -2.10 2.48 -15.18
CA LEU A 39 -0.79 2.50 -15.85
C LEU A 39 0.35 2.14 -14.90
N TRP A 40 1.39 1.55 -15.46
CA TRP A 40 2.66 1.35 -14.78
C TRP A 40 3.20 2.67 -14.23
N HIS A 41 3.39 2.71 -12.91
CA HIS A 41 3.90 3.88 -12.20
C HIS A 41 4.67 3.48 -10.96
N TRP A 42 5.42 4.42 -10.41
CA TRP A 42 6.08 4.31 -9.13
C TRP A 42 5.98 5.64 -8.37
N HIS A 43 6.08 5.56 -7.06
CA HIS A 43 6.09 6.70 -6.15
C HIS A 43 6.97 6.41 -4.92
N PRO A 44 7.44 7.44 -4.17
CA PRO A 44 8.29 7.25 -3.00
C PRO A 44 7.55 6.71 -1.77
N GLU A 45 6.25 6.66 -1.81
CA GLU A 45 5.41 6.14 -0.75
C GLU A 45 5.41 4.62 -0.74
N ILE A 46 5.06 4.05 0.41
CA ILE A 46 4.68 2.66 0.60
C ILE A 46 3.20 2.54 0.31
N GLU A 47 2.78 1.44 -0.32
CA GLU A 47 1.38 1.15 -0.57
C GLU A 47 0.95 -0.16 0.08
N LEU A 48 -0.17 -0.12 0.78
CA LEU A 48 -0.89 -1.29 1.27
C LEU A 48 -2.20 -1.39 0.50
N THR A 49 -2.36 -2.46 -0.25
CA THR A 49 -3.60 -2.77 -0.98
C THR A 49 -4.38 -3.84 -0.26
N TRP A 50 -5.70 -3.68 -0.13
CA TRP A 50 -6.63 -4.70 0.36
C TRP A 50 -7.78 -4.87 -0.63
N ILE A 51 -8.04 -6.12 -1.06
CA ILE A 51 -9.14 -6.45 -1.97
C ILE A 51 -10.44 -6.59 -1.18
N ILE A 52 -11.39 -5.70 -1.46
CA ILE A 52 -12.71 -5.65 -0.83
C ILE A 52 -13.66 -6.66 -1.48
N SER A 53 -13.66 -6.70 -2.83
CA SER A 53 -14.47 -7.65 -3.60
C SER A 53 -13.83 -7.93 -4.96
N GLY A 54 -14.11 -9.10 -5.53
CA GLY A 54 -13.60 -9.48 -6.84
C GLY A 54 -12.15 -9.96 -6.84
N GLN A 55 -11.49 -9.82 -7.99
CA GLN A 55 -10.10 -10.23 -8.19
C GLN A 55 -9.37 -9.26 -9.13
N MET A 56 -8.09 -9.07 -8.89
CA MET A 56 -7.22 -8.22 -9.72
C MET A 56 -5.88 -8.93 -9.97
N GLU A 57 -5.38 -8.83 -11.19
CA GLU A 57 -3.98 -9.14 -11.51
C GLU A 57 -3.12 -7.93 -11.17
N TYR A 58 -2.26 -8.07 -10.17
CA TYR A 58 -1.37 -7.00 -9.70
C TYR A 58 0.08 -7.33 -10.04
N TYR A 59 0.78 -6.37 -10.59
CA TYR A 59 2.18 -6.53 -10.99
C TYR A 59 3.06 -5.58 -10.18
N VAL A 60 4.17 -6.11 -9.70
CA VAL A 60 5.21 -5.34 -9.01
C VAL A 60 6.55 -5.73 -9.63
N ASN A 61 7.19 -4.81 -10.35
CA ASN A 61 8.36 -5.10 -11.19
C ASN A 61 8.09 -6.29 -12.13
N ASP A 62 8.84 -7.38 -11.98
CA ASP A 62 8.71 -8.63 -12.76
C ASP A 62 7.81 -9.69 -12.08
N GLN A 63 7.27 -9.39 -10.89
CA GLN A 63 6.41 -10.31 -10.16
C GLN A 63 4.94 -10.06 -10.49
N LYS A 64 4.20 -11.15 -10.66
CA LYS A 64 2.75 -11.14 -10.89
C LYS A 64 2.03 -11.80 -9.73
N TYR A 65 0.99 -11.11 -9.23
CA TYR A 65 0.09 -11.61 -8.19
C TYR A 65 -1.33 -11.70 -8.72
N LEU A 66 -2.04 -12.75 -8.37
CA LEU A 66 -3.50 -12.75 -8.38
C LEU A 66 -3.95 -12.42 -6.96
N LEU A 67 -4.58 -11.28 -6.79
CA LEU A 67 -5.17 -10.83 -5.54
C LEU A 67 -6.67 -11.08 -5.58
N SER A 68 -7.21 -11.73 -4.56
CA SER A 68 -8.62 -12.08 -4.41
C SER A 68 -9.22 -11.40 -3.20
N GLU A 69 -10.55 -11.36 -3.13
CA GLU A 69 -11.29 -10.84 -1.97
C GLU A 69 -10.73 -11.35 -0.64
N GLY A 70 -10.48 -10.43 0.28
CA GLY A 70 -9.89 -10.67 1.60
C GLY A 70 -8.37 -10.80 1.62
N GLU A 71 -7.70 -10.75 0.47
CA GLU A 71 -6.24 -10.71 0.36
C GLU A 71 -5.73 -9.26 0.22
N GLY A 72 -4.42 -9.07 0.33
CA GLY A 72 -3.78 -7.77 0.16
C GLY A 72 -2.37 -7.86 -0.34
N LEU A 73 -1.74 -6.71 -0.49
CA LEU A 73 -0.36 -6.57 -0.95
C LEU A 73 0.34 -5.42 -0.23
N PHE A 74 1.57 -5.64 0.18
CA PHE A 74 2.53 -4.59 0.49
C PHE A 74 3.35 -4.28 -0.76
N GLY A 75 3.36 -3.03 -1.17
CA GLY A 75 4.28 -2.46 -2.17
C GLY A 75 5.30 -1.55 -1.50
N ASN A 76 6.59 -1.83 -1.73
CA ASN A 76 7.67 -1.05 -1.14
C ASN A 76 7.83 0.31 -1.84
N SER A 77 8.49 1.24 -1.17
CA SER A 77 8.86 2.58 -1.70
C SER A 77 9.62 2.46 -3.03
N ASN A 78 9.32 3.35 -3.96
CA ASN A 78 9.96 3.45 -5.29
C ASN A 78 9.82 2.18 -6.17
N THR A 79 8.81 1.39 -5.96
CA THR A 79 8.60 0.14 -6.70
C THR A 79 7.63 0.36 -7.85
N LEU A 80 8.00 -0.07 -9.05
CA LEU A 80 7.17 0.02 -10.26
C LEU A 80 6.02 -0.99 -10.18
N HIS A 81 4.77 -0.54 -10.35
CA HIS A 81 3.60 -1.41 -10.24
C HIS A 81 2.46 -1.02 -11.17
N SER A 82 1.54 -1.96 -11.40
CA SER A 82 0.32 -1.81 -12.18
C SER A 82 -0.71 -2.86 -11.81
N GLY A 83 -2.00 -2.58 -12.03
CA GLY A 83 -3.09 -3.52 -11.77
C GLY A 83 -4.05 -3.63 -12.95
N TYR A 84 -4.59 -4.82 -13.19
CA TYR A 84 -5.47 -5.15 -14.31
C TYR A 84 -6.69 -5.90 -13.83
N MET A 85 -7.82 -5.63 -14.48
CA MET A 85 -9.02 -6.46 -14.33
C MET A 85 -8.68 -7.92 -14.62
N LYS A 86 -9.21 -8.83 -13.79
CA LYS A 86 -9.18 -10.27 -14.07
C LYS A 86 -10.42 -10.67 -14.85
N ASP A 87 -10.23 -11.28 -16.02
CA ASP A 87 -11.30 -11.80 -16.89
C ASP A 87 -12.43 -10.78 -17.19
N GLY A 88 -12.10 -9.48 -17.26
CA GLY A 88 -13.06 -8.40 -17.51
C GLY A 88 -14.05 -8.16 -16.35
N GLN A 89 -13.78 -8.68 -15.17
CA GLN A 89 -14.61 -8.47 -13.97
C GLN A 89 -14.06 -7.34 -13.13
N ASP A 90 -14.95 -6.61 -12.48
CA ASP A 90 -14.57 -5.53 -11.57
C ASP A 90 -13.93 -6.06 -10.29
N CYS A 91 -13.14 -5.21 -9.66
CA CYS A 91 -12.52 -5.45 -8.37
C CYS A 91 -12.51 -4.15 -7.58
N ASP A 92 -13.18 -4.16 -6.43
CA ASP A 92 -13.11 -3.07 -5.47
C ASP A 92 -11.95 -3.32 -4.50
N TYR A 93 -11.15 -2.31 -4.28
CA TYR A 93 -10.00 -2.39 -3.38
C TYR A 93 -9.77 -1.09 -2.62
N LEU A 94 -9.08 -1.17 -1.52
CA LEU A 94 -8.58 -0.03 -0.77
C LEU A 94 -7.07 0.09 -1.02
N SER A 95 -6.62 1.29 -1.35
CA SER A 95 -5.20 1.66 -1.34
C SER A 95 -4.93 2.58 -0.15
N VAL A 96 -3.97 2.21 0.70
CA VAL A 96 -3.41 3.04 1.77
C VAL A 96 -1.98 3.35 1.41
N THR A 97 -1.74 4.55 0.91
CA THR A 97 -0.43 5.02 0.45
C THR A 97 0.14 6.01 1.44
N PHE A 98 1.35 5.79 1.96
CA PHE A 98 1.95 6.67 2.95
C PHE A 98 3.46 6.82 2.76
N HIS A 99 3.96 8.05 2.99
CA HIS A 99 5.39 8.31 2.92
C HIS A 99 6.11 7.69 4.14
N PRO A 100 7.27 7.01 3.97
CA PRO A 100 8.00 6.34 5.08
C PRO A 100 8.31 7.25 6.28
N ARG A 101 8.47 8.57 6.08
CA ARG A 101 8.66 9.54 7.17
C ARG A 101 7.55 9.53 8.21
N PHE A 102 6.35 9.07 7.84
CA PHE A 102 5.24 8.96 8.78
C PHE A 102 5.51 7.91 9.87
N ILE A 103 6.38 6.92 9.57
CA ILE A 103 6.83 5.92 10.55
C ILE A 103 8.04 6.41 11.35
N TYR A 104 9.04 7.01 10.70
CA TYR A 104 10.30 7.36 11.37
C TYR A 104 10.36 8.77 11.97
N GLY A 105 9.42 9.66 11.61
CA GLY A 105 9.27 11.02 12.14
C GLY A 105 10.28 12.02 11.58
N TYR A 106 11.55 11.91 11.90
CA TYR A 106 12.59 12.86 11.48
C TYR A 106 13.82 12.15 10.91
N GLU A 107 14.53 12.84 10.02
CA GLU A 107 15.70 12.33 9.32
C GLU A 107 16.83 11.94 10.28
N ASN A 108 17.53 10.88 9.95
CA ASN A 108 18.61 10.28 10.72
C ASN A 108 18.20 9.81 12.13
N SER A 109 16.91 9.62 12.37
CA SER A 109 16.43 8.98 13.59
C SER A 109 16.82 7.50 13.65
N LEU A 110 16.89 6.93 14.85
CA LEU A 110 17.09 5.49 15.01
C LEU A 110 15.95 4.69 14.34
N LEU A 111 14.73 5.22 14.34
CA LEU A 111 13.61 4.59 13.67
C LEU A 111 13.83 4.50 12.16
N GLN A 112 14.34 5.57 11.55
CA GLN A 112 14.69 5.58 10.14
C GLN A 112 15.78 4.56 9.84
N THR A 113 16.96 4.74 10.42
CA THR A 113 18.19 4.03 10.00
C THR A 113 18.16 2.54 10.33
N LYS A 114 17.50 2.14 11.42
CA LYS A 114 17.45 0.76 11.86
C LYS A 114 16.23 -0.01 11.36
N TYR A 115 15.06 0.63 11.26
CA TYR A 115 13.81 -0.09 11.04
C TYR A 115 13.14 0.23 9.70
N VAL A 116 13.32 1.45 9.17
CA VAL A 116 12.64 1.85 7.94
C VAL A 116 13.55 1.69 6.74
N ASP A 117 14.74 2.28 6.73
CA ASP A 117 15.68 2.17 5.61
C ASP A 117 16.10 0.73 5.35
N PHE A 118 16.15 -0.10 6.39
CA PHE A 118 16.45 -1.53 6.29
C PHE A 118 15.49 -2.28 5.34
N ILE A 119 14.23 -1.87 5.28
CA ILE A 119 13.22 -2.42 4.37
C ILE A 119 13.17 -1.61 3.08
N THR A 120 13.02 -0.29 3.17
CA THR A 120 12.76 0.56 2.00
C THR A 120 13.94 0.66 1.03
N SER A 121 15.17 0.44 1.50
CA SER A 121 16.37 0.42 0.68
C SER A 121 16.74 -0.97 0.15
N ASN A 122 15.96 -2.00 0.46
CA ASN A 122 16.25 -3.35 0.00
C ASN A 122 15.69 -3.58 -1.41
N GLU A 123 16.60 -3.64 -2.38
CA GLU A 123 16.28 -3.86 -3.79
C GLU A 123 15.74 -5.26 -4.11
N LEU A 124 15.76 -6.19 -3.16
CA LEU A 124 15.24 -7.56 -3.34
C LEU A 124 13.83 -7.74 -2.72
N TRP A 125 13.37 -6.79 -1.91
CA TRP A 125 12.09 -6.91 -1.22
C TRP A 125 11.11 -5.82 -1.68
N HIS A 126 10.58 -6.01 -2.89
CA HIS A 126 9.70 -5.05 -3.54
C HIS A 126 8.25 -5.13 -3.09
N SER A 127 7.80 -6.33 -2.72
CA SER A 127 6.40 -6.58 -2.37
C SER A 127 6.22 -7.86 -1.56
N LEU A 128 5.08 -7.94 -0.88
CA LEU A 128 4.66 -9.12 -0.13
C LEU A 128 3.14 -9.26 -0.24
N LYS A 129 2.67 -10.41 -0.74
CA LYS A 129 1.24 -10.73 -0.74
C LYS A 129 0.79 -11.10 0.68
N PHE A 130 -0.33 -10.52 1.11
CA PHE A 130 -1.03 -10.91 2.33
C PHE A 130 -2.11 -11.93 1.98
N GLU A 131 -1.89 -13.17 2.39
CA GLU A 131 -2.80 -14.30 2.15
C GLU A 131 -3.78 -14.44 3.32
N LYS A 132 -5.04 -14.66 3.02
CA LYS A 132 -6.11 -14.77 4.03
C LYS A 132 -5.99 -15.95 4.99
N ASP A 133 -5.19 -16.96 4.64
CA ASP A 133 -5.02 -18.18 5.46
C ASP A 133 -3.78 -18.13 6.38
N VAL A 134 -3.01 -17.03 6.35
CA VAL A 134 -1.81 -16.82 7.17
C VAL A 134 -2.14 -15.87 8.32
N THR A 135 -1.97 -16.31 9.56
CA THR A 135 -2.45 -15.59 10.75
C THR A 135 -1.93 -14.15 10.86
N TRP A 136 -0.63 -13.92 10.69
CA TRP A 136 -0.08 -12.56 10.81
C TRP A 136 -0.44 -11.67 9.61
N HIS A 137 -0.72 -12.25 8.42
CA HIS A 137 -1.30 -11.53 7.29
C HIS A 137 -2.72 -11.07 7.59
N GLN A 138 -3.55 -11.96 8.20
CA GLN A 138 -4.90 -11.59 8.64
C GLN A 138 -4.89 -10.42 9.62
N ASP A 139 -3.89 -10.36 10.53
CA ASP A 139 -3.76 -9.24 11.46
C ASP A 139 -3.44 -7.93 10.75
N ILE A 140 -2.61 -7.96 9.68
CA ILE A 140 -2.35 -6.79 8.85
C ILE A 140 -3.60 -6.38 8.07
N ILE A 141 -4.28 -7.33 7.41
CA ILE A 141 -5.51 -7.06 6.67
C ILE A 141 -6.57 -6.42 7.58
N ARG A 142 -6.76 -6.94 8.79
CA ARG A 142 -7.69 -6.35 9.78
C ARG A 142 -7.30 -4.90 10.12
N GLN A 143 -6.02 -4.63 10.32
CA GLN A 143 -5.53 -3.27 10.59
C GLN A 143 -5.75 -2.32 9.39
N ILE A 144 -5.64 -2.81 8.14
CA ILE A 144 -6.00 -2.03 6.95
C ILE A 144 -7.51 -1.76 6.91
N GLN A 145 -8.34 -2.72 7.30
CA GLN A 145 -9.80 -2.54 7.43
C GLN A 145 -10.15 -1.50 8.51
N ASP A 146 -9.45 -1.52 9.64
CA ASP A 146 -9.63 -0.51 10.70
C ASP A 146 -9.29 0.90 10.18
N ILE A 147 -8.23 1.07 9.39
CA ILE A 147 -7.91 2.34 8.72
C ILE A 147 -9.05 2.77 7.77
N CYS A 148 -9.61 1.82 7.00
CA CYS A 148 -10.74 2.11 6.11
C CYS A 148 -11.96 2.63 6.90
N GLN A 149 -12.27 1.99 8.00
CA GLN A 149 -13.39 2.42 8.86
C GLN A 149 -13.16 3.79 9.47
N LEU A 150 -11.96 4.05 9.99
CA LEU A 150 -11.57 5.37 10.53
C LEU A 150 -11.69 6.48 9.47
N ALA A 151 -11.36 6.18 8.21
CA ALA A 151 -11.46 7.16 7.13
C ALA A 151 -12.90 7.48 6.71
N GLN A 152 -13.86 6.56 6.95
CA GLN A 152 -15.28 6.79 6.67
C GLN A 152 -15.94 7.69 7.71
N GLU A 153 -15.60 7.52 8.98
CA GLU A 153 -16.13 8.27 10.12
C GLU A 153 -14.97 8.73 11.02
N PRO A 154 -14.21 9.78 10.60
CA PRO A 154 -13.01 10.18 11.31
C PRO A 154 -13.31 10.69 12.73
N PRO A 155 -12.76 10.05 13.79
CA PRO A 155 -12.81 10.58 15.15
C PRO A 155 -11.88 11.78 15.35
N GLU A 156 -11.95 12.44 16.51
CA GLU A 156 -11.10 13.60 16.81
C GLU A 156 -9.59 13.31 16.77
N ASP A 157 -9.21 12.07 17.12
CA ASP A 157 -7.83 11.57 17.11
C ASP A 157 -7.48 10.70 15.90
N TYR A 158 -8.16 10.92 14.77
CA TYR A 158 -8.04 10.12 13.54
C TYR A 158 -6.59 9.89 13.08
N GLU A 159 -5.83 10.99 12.92
CA GLU A 159 -4.46 10.92 12.42
C GLU A 159 -3.55 10.14 13.38
N LEU A 160 -3.78 10.26 14.68
CA LEU A 160 -3.04 9.52 15.71
C LEU A 160 -3.35 8.02 15.64
N GLN A 161 -4.63 7.65 15.49
CA GLN A 161 -5.02 6.24 15.35
C GLN A 161 -4.45 5.62 14.09
N VAL A 162 -4.53 6.31 12.94
CA VAL A 162 -3.93 5.84 11.67
C VAL A 162 -2.41 5.68 11.84
N HIS A 163 -1.73 6.63 12.47
CA HIS A 163 -0.29 6.54 12.75
C HIS A 163 0.07 5.30 13.57
N MET A 164 -0.65 5.06 14.67
CA MET A 164 -0.43 3.89 15.54
C MET A 164 -0.63 2.57 14.78
N ILE A 165 -1.67 2.48 13.95
CA ILE A 165 -1.96 1.29 13.15
C ILE A 165 -0.85 1.05 12.12
N LEU A 166 -0.44 2.09 11.38
CA LEU A 166 0.65 1.96 10.40
C LEU A 166 1.98 1.58 11.05
N CYS A 167 2.30 2.11 12.22
CA CYS A 167 3.48 1.68 13.00
C CYS A 167 3.37 0.21 13.43
N SER A 168 2.18 -0.27 13.82
CA SER A 168 1.94 -1.69 14.16
C SER A 168 2.11 -2.61 12.94
N ILE A 169 1.58 -2.23 11.78
CA ILE A 169 1.78 -2.96 10.52
C ILE A 169 3.28 -3.00 10.18
N TRP A 170 3.96 -1.85 10.26
CA TRP A 170 5.39 -1.76 9.99
C TRP A 170 6.21 -2.69 10.88
N GLN A 171 5.90 -2.75 12.17
CA GLN A 171 6.55 -3.66 13.10
C GLN A 171 6.42 -5.13 12.66
N LYS A 172 5.23 -5.56 12.23
CA LYS A 172 5.00 -6.94 11.75
C LYS A 172 5.82 -7.24 10.48
N LEU A 173 5.83 -6.30 9.52
CA LEU A 173 6.64 -6.42 8.30
C LEU A 173 8.13 -6.52 8.64
N TYR A 174 8.63 -5.67 9.53
CA TYR A 174 10.02 -5.70 9.97
C TYR A 174 10.39 -7.03 10.65
N LEU A 175 9.57 -7.52 11.58
CA LEU A 175 9.82 -8.78 12.28
C LEU A 175 9.80 -9.98 11.31
N HIS A 176 8.89 -9.99 10.35
CA HIS A 176 8.87 -11.00 9.30
C HIS A 176 10.16 -10.94 8.45
N TYR A 177 10.55 -9.76 8.01
CA TYR A 177 11.73 -9.54 7.19
C TYR A 177 13.03 -10.01 7.87
N VAL A 178 13.24 -9.67 9.16
CA VAL A 178 14.47 -10.09 9.90
C VAL A 178 14.46 -11.56 10.30
N SER A 179 13.34 -12.27 10.16
CA SER A 179 13.23 -13.71 10.44
C SER A 179 13.55 -14.60 9.24
N GLN A 180 13.73 -14.02 8.06
CA GLN A 180 14.13 -14.70 6.83
C GLN A 180 15.65 -14.74 6.68
#